data_1be4ec2fc748b5bcc9dc0347861be5f8
#
_entry.id   1be4ec2fc748b5bcc9dc0347861be5f8
#
_cell.length_a   1.000
_cell.length_b   1.000
_cell.length_c   1.000
_cell.angle_alpha   90.00
_cell.angle_beta   90.00
_cell.angle_gamma   90.00
#
_symmetry.space_group_name_H-M   'P 1'
#
loop_
_entity.id
_entity.type
_entity.pdbx_description
1 polymer ?
#
loop_
_entity_poly.entity_id
_entity_poly.type
_entity_poly.pdbx_seq_one_letter_code
_entity_poly.pdbx_strand_id
1 'polypeptide(L)'
;MIQQLYEWLDAQNIDYTIIDNEVVEIPNFGKMFLADLSGVESIFKSKDGEVRFNLMENPQELQDEGIFYVAFPFGNNWYYYDLREEFRFNILKHIGSPKPSKHNIPFVNLGVHTPFELLNASGSIDGLCRKAKWLGHTAVGICDRNTMAATLNLQKECAKAVLKPVFGYTLTMLHNETKVEIKIYALSNKGLHNLLNIQREVMVNSEDGVIEYSRLFLYAEGCAIVFATHSAYWMTENPRNVERMKERFDAVYYQVDGNEYKADRIDREKLAALKHYFENCYDTVNDSFSVEPILLADSYYIDRDDAKSKIVLNKIATGAAHEQSEEQYFKSVDEHYNTLQPLFSEKWDFDRLFERMCRHTVDIAERAETAFETGKMFMPEYMMRPEEQKRYGDRRTMFLRLLDEGLAEKIPETKHQIYRERLDEEVYIIESTDNVDYFLVQWDMVREAKRRGIATGIGRGSAGGSLVSYLLGITSIDPIKYDLIFSRFLVPERCGLSWKDKLTVLAPDIPIQRGLEYIEIEIENTIYRLHPEAKLRIVRDGKEMTITADKLSCGDDILLDRRDCLWNLKEIANEQLHSSLPL
;
A
#
# COMPACT_ATOMS: atom_id res chain seq x y z
N MET A 1 -35.51 18.01 -9.90
CA MET A 1 -34.49 17.03 -9.42
C MET A 1 -33.59 16.58 -10.57
N ILE A 2 -34.09 16.06 -11.67
CA ILE A 2 -33.23 15.62 -12.77
C ILE A 2 -32.37 16.77 -13.36
N GLN A 3 -32.93 17.96 -13.49
CA GLN A 3 -32.18 19.14 -13.93
C GLN A 3 -31.01 19.48 -12.97
N GLN A 4 -31.20 19.28 -11.69
CA GLN A 4 -30.12 19.46 -10.67
C GLN A 4 -29.05 18.40 -10.82
N LEU A 5 -29.42 17.14 -11.18
CA LEU A 5 -28.43 16.11 -11.49
C LEU A 5 -27.62 16.50 -12.73
N TYR A 6 -28.27 16.97 -13.79
CA TYR A 6 -27.58 17.39 -15.02
C TYR A 6 -26.60 18.53 -14.75
N GLU A 7 -27.05 19.59 -14.07
CA GLU A 7 -26.20 20.72 -13.66
C GLU A 7 -25.00 20.25 -12.81
N TRP A 8 -25.25 19.28 -11.93
CA TRP A 8 -24.19 18.72 -11.11
C TRP A 8 -23.22 17.85 -11.93
N LEU A 9 -23.70 16.98 -12.83
CA LEU A 9 -22.85 16.18 -13.73
C LEU A 9 -21.99 17.09 -14.64
N ASP A 10 -22.59 18.17 -15.15
CA ASP A 10 -21.89 19.19 -15.92
C ASP A 10 -20.78 19.87 -15.11
N ALA A 11 -21.08 20.24 -13.87
CA ALA A 11 -20.12 20.85 -12.95
C ALA A 11 -18.97 19.90 -12.56
N GLN A 12 -19.24 18.58 -12.53
CA GLN A 12 -18.21 17.54 -12.27
C GLN A 12 -17.49 17.09 -13.55
N ASN A 13 -17.79 17.70 -14.70
CA ASN A 13 -17.22 17.35 -16.01
C ASN A 13 -17.46 15.89 -16.43
N ILE A 14 -18.57 15.29 -16.00
CA ILE A 14 -18.97 13.93 -16.35
C ILE A 14 -19.76 13.96 -17.65
N ASP A 15 -19.40 13.09 -18.60
CA ASP A 15 -20.16 12.90 -19.83
C ASP A 15 -21.39 12.02 -19.57
N TYR A 16 -22.54 12.36 -20.16
CA TYR A 16 -23.80 11.62 -19.98
C TYR A 16 -24.74 11.78 -21.18
N THR A 17 -25.62 10.81 -21.31
CA THR A 17 -26.74 10.83 -22.30
C THR A 17 -28.07 10.72 -21.56
N ILE A 18 -29.00 11.60 -21.88
CA ILE A 18 -30.36 11.56 -21.33
C ILE A 18 -31.14 10.48 -22.08
N ILE A 19 -31.60 9.47 -21.36
CA ILE A 19 -32.46 8.41 -21.92
C ILE A 19 -33.94 8.84 -21.85
N ASP A 20 -34.36 9.28 -20.65
CA ASP A 20 -35.69 9.85 -20.40
C ASP A 20 -35.68 10.82 -19.21
N ASN A 21 -36.84 11.12 -18.62
CA ASN A 21 -36.96 12.07 -17.51
C ASN A 21 -36.42 11.52 -16.17
N GLU A 22 -36.15 10.24 -16.07
CA GLU A 22 -35.74 9.56 -14.81
C GLU A 22 -34.48 8.73 -14.99
N VAL A 23 -33.99 8.53 -16.21
CA VAL A 23 -32.84 7.68 -16.53
C VAL A 23 -31.79 8.44 -17.32
N VAL A 24 -30.58 8.41 -16.84
CA VAL A 24 -29.38 8.86 -17.57
C VAL A 24 -28.45 7.68 -17.81
N GLU A 25 -27.74 7.70 -18.93
CA GLU A 25 -26.66 6.78 -19.24
C GLU A 25 -25.32 7.50 -19.15
N ILE A 26 -24.40 6.95 -18.35
CA ILE A 26 -23.03 7.45 -18.21
C ILE A 26 -22.10 6.51 -18.99
N PRO A 27 -21.39 6.99 -20.03
CA PRO A 27 -20.51 6.17 -20.84
C PRO A 27 -19.47 5.41 -20.01
N ASN A 28 -19.28 4.13 -20.32
CA ASN A 28 -18.38 3.21 -19.62
C ASN A 28 -18.75 2.95 -18.14
N PHE A 29 -19.90 3.39 -17.70
CA PHE A 29 -20.42 3.12 -16.36
C PHE A 29 -21.76 2.38 -16.41
N GLY A 30 -22.78 2.95 -17.05
CA GLY A 30 -24.07 2.32 -17.23
C GLY A 30 -25.25 3.27 -17.06
N LYS A 31 -26.45 2.67 -17.11
CA LYS A 31 -27.73 3.38 -16.92
C LYS A 31 -27.99 3.57 -15.42
N MET A 32 -28.49 4.74 -15.09
CA MET A 32 -28.75 5.19 -13.73
C MET A 32 -30.17 5.76 -13.63
N PHE A 33 -30.94 5.22 -12.71
CA PHE A 33 -32.29 5.70 -12.38
C PHE A 33 -32.20 6.79 -11.31
N LEU A 34 -32.99 7.84 -11.45
CA LEU A 34 -33.07 8.93 -10.49
C LEU A 34 -34.21 8.67 -9.50
N ALA A 35 -33.83 8.37 -8.26
CA ALA A 35 -34.82 8.18 -7.19
C ALA A 35 -35.10 9.47 -6.42
N ASP A 36 -36.38 9.77 -6.22
CA ASP A 36 -36.80 10.75 -5.24
C ASP A 36 -36.84 10.12 -3.85
N LEU A 37 -35.73 10.21 -3.14
CA LEU A 37 -35.62 9.70 -1.79
C LEU A 37 -36.01 10.78 -0.78
N SER A 38 -37.30 11.08 -0.68
CA SER A 38 -37.86 11.82 0.43
C SER A 38 -37.64 10.99 1.72
N GLY A 39 -36.61 11.29 2.50
CA GLY A 39 -36.27 10.55 3.73
C GLY A 39 -34.87 9.97 3.78
N VAL A 40 -33.97 10.31 2.86
CA VAL A 40 -32.54 9.89 2.85
C VAL A 40 -31.83 10.12 4.19
N GLU A 41 -32.22 11.13 4.98
CA GLU A 41 -31.65 11.34 6.33
C GLU A 41 -31.84 10.16 7.27
N SER A 42 -32.88 9.35 7.11
CA SER A 42 -33.12 8.15 7.94
C SER A 42 -32.19 6.99 7.56
N ILE A 43 -31.74 6.94 6.33
CA ILE A 43 -30.84 5.90 5.80
C ILE A 43 -29.48 5.97 6.50
N PHE A 44 -28.93 7.17 6.69
CA PHE A 44 -27.64 7.36 7.34
C PHE A 44 -27.69 7.30 8.88
N LYS A 45 -28.88 7.30 9.48
CA LYS A 45 -29.08 7.27 10.94
C LYS A 45 -29.47 5.91 11.49
N SER A 46 -29.74 4.91 10.64
CA SER A 46 -30.13 3.57 11.08
C SER A 46 -28.94 2.86 11.76
N LYS A 47 -29.11 2.52 13.05
CA LYS A 47 -28.12 1.76 13.83
C LYS A 47 -28.08 0.27 13.50
N ASP A 48 -29.07 -0.24 12.79
CA ASP A 48 -29.34 -1.67 12.62
C ASP A 48 -28.97 -2.22 11.21
N GLY A 49 -28.36 -1.40 10.35
CA GLY A 49 -27.80 -1.85 9.06
C GLY A 49 -28.85 -2.24 7.99
N GLU A 50 -30.13 -2.28 8.28
CA GLU A 50 -31.18 -2.50 7.29
C GLU A 50 -31.62 -1.17 6.67
N VAL A 51 -31.05 -0.86 5.52
CA VAL A 51 -31.54 0.24 4.67
C VAL A 51 -32.66 -0.29 3.80
N ARG A 52 -33.88 -0.07 4.20
CA ARG A 52 -35.05 -0.32 3.32
C ARG A 52 -35.28 0.93 2.49
N PHE A 53 -34.92 0.85 1.22
CA PHE A 53 -35.41 1.79 0.22
C PHE A 53 -36.89 1.54 -0.01
N ASN A 54 -37.72 2.52 0.22
CA ASN A 54 -38.98 2.57 -0.49
C ASN A 54 -38.71 3.14 -1.89
N LEU A 55 -38.05 2.35 -2.75
CA LEU A 55 -38.17 2.60 -4.19
C LEU A 55 -39.64 2.44 -4.53
N MET A 56 -40.21 3.44 -5.17
CA MET A 56 -41.59 3.30 -5.71
C MET A 56 -41.64 2.21 -6.79
N GLU A 57 -40.49 1.84 -7.37
CA GLU A 57 -40.33 0.82 -8.37
C GLU A 57 -39.65 -0.44 -7.82
N ASN A 58 -40.03 -1.57 -8.37
CA ASN A 58 -39.47 -2.87 -8.03
C ASN A 58 -38.02 -2.93 -8.52
N PRO A 59 -37.01 -3.13 -7.63
CA PRO A 59 -35.59 -3.23 -8.02
C PRO A 59 -35.33 -4.27 -9.11
N GLN A 60 -36.12 -5.33 -9.18
CA GLN A 60 -35.99 -6.37 -10.20
C GLN A 60 -36.40 -5.86 -11.58
N GLU A 61 -37.44 -5.06 -11.69
CA GLU A 61 -37.90 -4.47 -12.95
C GLU A 61 -36.81 -3.54 -13.53
N LEU A 62 -36.19 -2.71 -12.69
CA LEU A 62 -35.07 -1.87 -13.12
C LEU A 62 -33.89 -2.70 -13.64
N GLN A 63 -33.53 -3.79 -12.96
CA GLN A 63 -32.45 -4.68 -13.40
C GLN A 63 -32.77 -5.40 -14.71
N ASP A 64 -34.03 -5.79 -14.92
CA ASP A 64 -34.50 -6.42 -16.15
C ASP A 64 -34.41 -5.46 -17.35
N GLU A 65 -34.54 -4.15 -17.12
CA GLU A 65 -34.32 -3.08 -18.09
C GLU A 65 -32.83 -2.69 -18.27
N GLY A 66 -31.91 -3.34 -17.53
CA GLY A 66 -30.49 -3.08 -17.58
C GLY A 66 -30.07 -1.84 -16.78
N ILE A 67 -30.89 -1.41 -15.82
CA ILE A 67 -30.59 -0.30 -14.90
C ILE A 67 -30.10 -0.91 -13.59
N PHE A 68 -28.83 -0.71 -13.29
CA PHE A 68 -28.19 -1.28 -12.11
C PHE A 68 -27.87 -0.26 -11.03
N TYR A 69 -28.00 1.02 -11.32
CA TYR A 69 -27.62 2.09 -10.41
C TYR A 69 -28.80 3.02 -10.14
N VAL A 70 -28.89 3.46 -8.89
CA VAL A 70 -29.90 4.42 -8.45
C VAL A 70 -29.19 5.65 -7.89
N ALA A 71 -29.39 6.81 -8.51
CA ALA A 71 -28.81 8.07 -8.07
C ALA A 71 -29.75 8.83 -7.14
N PHE A 72 -29.19 9.52 -6.17
CA PHE A 72 -29.93 10.37 -5.24
C PHE A 72 -29.05 11.50 -4.69
N PRO A 73 -29.62 12.69 -4.38
CA PRO A 73 -28.90 13.79 -3.77
C PRO A 73 -28.79 13.60 -2.26
N PHE A 74 -27.63 13.98 -1.70
CA PHE A 74 -27.45 14.11 -0.25
C PHE A 74 -26.47 15.24 0.06
N GLY A 75 -26.95 16.25 0.81
CA GLY A 75 -26.19 17.50 1.02
C GLY A 75 -25.92 18.21 -0.31
N ASN A 76 -24.67 18.53 -0.58
CA ASN A 76 -24.23 19.18 -1.82
C ASN A 76 -23.70 18.18 -2.87
N ASN A 77 -23.81 16.89 -2.62
CA ASN A 77 -23.29 15.84 -3.49
C ASN A 77 -24.39 14.90 -3.96
N TRP A 78 -24.09 14.20 -5.02
CA TRP A 78 -24.90 13.09 -5.51
C TRP A 78 -24.20 11.77 -5.18
N TYR A 79 -25.01 10.78 -4.84
CA TYR A 79 -24.58 9.43 -4.51
C TYR A 79 -25.32 8.45 -5.40
N TYR A 80 -24.76 7.26 -5.54
CA TYR A 80 -25.43 6.16 -6.19
C TYR A 80 -25.35 4.89 -5.35
N TYR A 81 -26.32 4.02 -5.57
CA TYR A 81 -26.41 2.69 -5.02
C TYR A 81 -26.37 1.68 -6.18
N ASP A 82 -25.55 0.64 -6.07
CA ASP A 82 -25.56 -0.49 -7.02
C ASP A 82 -26.55 -1.55 -6.53
N LEU A 83 -27.59 -1.81 -7.31
CA LEU A 83 -28.67 -2.77 -6.98
C LEU A 83 -28.16 -4.22 -6.85
N ARG A 84 -26.95 -4.51 -7.31
CA ARG A 84 -26.30 -5.83 -7.24
C ARG A 84 -25.43 -6.01 -6.00
N GLU A 85 -25.07 -4.91 -5.32
CA GLU A 85 -24.23 -4.91 -4.12
C GLU A 85 -25.07 -4.62 -2.87
N GLU A 86 -24.95 -5.44 -1.84
CA GLU A 86 -25.61 -5.16 -0.56
C GLU A 86 -24.99 -3.94 0.12
N PHE A 87 -25.82 -2.92 0.39
CA PHE A 87 -25.56 -1.81 1.34
C PHE A 87 -24.35 -0.91 1.08
N ARG A 88 -23.91 -0.67 -0.16
CA ARG A 88 -22.85 0.28 -0.47
C ARG A 88 -23.37 1.49 -1.21
N PHE A 89 -23.22 2.67 -0.58
CA PHE A 89 -23.41 3.97 -1.23
C PHE A 89 -22.07 4.51 -1.67
N ASN A 90 -22.00 4.95 -2.92
CA ASN A 90 -20.80 5.55 -3.48
C ASN A 90 -21.11 6.98 -3.93
N ILE A 91 -20.14 7.87 -3.78
CA ILE A 91 -20.26 9.23 -4.30
C ILE A 91 -20.23 9.18 -5.83
N LEU A 92 -21.09 9.98 -6.46
CA LEU A 92 -21.21 10.06 -7.91
C LEU A 92 -20.13 11.01 -8.49
N LYS A 93 -18.85 10.74 -8.19
CA LYS A 93 -17.71 11.51 -8.71
C LYS A 93 -16.72 10.58 -9.39
N HIS A 94 -16.07 11.07 -10.43
CA HIS A 94 -15.03 10.35 -11.18
C HIS A 94 -15.49 8.97 -11.70
N ILE A 95 -16.72 8.89 -12.13
CA ILE A 95 -17.32 7.71 -12.76
C ILE A 95 -17.40 7.91 -14.27
N GLY A 96 -17.52 6.81 -15.02
CA GLY A 96 -17.62 6.86 -16.48
C GLY A 96 -16.38 7.48 -17.12
N SER A 97 -16.61 8.39 -18.07
CA SER A 97 -15.56 9.15 -18.75
C SER A 97 -15.76 10.65 -18.53
N PRO A 98 -14.68 11.42 -18.40
CA PRO A 98 -14.80 12.87 -18.42
C PRO A 98 -15.19 13.34 -19.82
N LYS A 99 -15.74 14.55 -19.92
CA LYS A 99 -15.92 15.22 -21.22
C LYS A 99 -14.57 15.31 -21.93
N PRO A 100 -14.54 15.17 -23.26
CA PRO A 100 -13.32 15.21 -24.03
C PRO A 100 -12.47 16.44 -23.72
N SER A 101 -11.17 16.24 -23.46
CA SER A 101 -10.21 17.33 -23.30
C SER A 101 -10.08 18.13 -24.59
N LYS A 102 -9.93 19.44 -24.48
CA LYS A 102 -9.61 20.32 -25.61
C LYS A 102 -8.15 20.16 -26.03
N HIS A 103 -7.28 19.83 -25.08
CA HIS A 103 -5.86 19.61 -25.28
C HIS A 103 -5.54 18.12 -25.07
N ASN A 104 -5.45 17.38 -26.17
CA ASN A 104 -5.11 15.95 -26.12
C ASN A 104 -3.59 15.74 -25.94
N ILE A 105 -3.07 16.24 -24.82
CA ILE A 105 -1.63 16.19 -24.49
C ILE A 105 -1.44 15.14 -23.38
N PRO A 106 -0.58 14.12 -23.60
CA PRO A 106 -0.22 13.16 -22.53
C PRO A 106 0.39 13.89 -21.33
N PHE A 107 -0.13 13.58 -20.15
CA PHE A 107 0.27 14.21 -18.89
C PHE A 107 0.13 13.24 -17.72
N VAL A 108 1.02 13.34 -16.75
CA VAL A 108 0.94 12.59 -15.47
C VAL A 108 1.06 13.57 -14.32
N ASN A 109 0.11 13.57 -13.41
CA ASN A 109 0.20 14.39 -12.21
C ASN A 109 1.22 13.78 -11.22
N LEU A 110 2.32 14.50 -10.99
CA LEU A 110 3.43 14.09 -10.12
C LEU A 110 3.49 14.89 -8.81
N GLY A 111 2.79 16.02 -8.72
CA GLY A 111 2.83 16.97 -7.61
C GLY A 111 1.76 16.68 -6.53
N VAL A 112 1.41 15.42 -6.28
CA VAL A 112 0.34 15.09 -5.35
C VAL A 112 0.86 14.92 -3.93
N HIS A 113 0.24 15.63 -2.98
CA HIS A 113 0.44 15.49 -1.55
C HIS A 113 -0.72 14.71 -0.94
N THR A 114 -0.42 13.80 -0.02
CA THR A 114 -1.38 12.87 0.58
C THR A 114 -1.66 13.21 2.04
N PRO A 115 -2.72 12.65 2.67
CA PRO A 115 -2.99 12.84 4.10
C PRO A 115 -1.87 12.37 5.04
N PHE A 116 -0.88 11.64 4.52
CA PHE A 116 0.32 11.29 5.30
C PHE A 116 1.27 12.47 5.50
N GLU A 117 1.13 13.53 4.72
CA GLU A 117 1.64 14.85 5.05
C GLU A 117 0.66 15.52 6.03
N LEU A 118 0.83 15.16 7.31
CA LEU A 118 -0.13 15.41 8.37
C LEU A 118 -0.55 16.89 8.46
N LEU A 119 -1.85 17.12 8.57
CA LEU A 119 -2.48 18.44 8.69
C LEU A 119 -2.26 19.38 7.50
N ASN A 120 -1.74 18.88 6.37
CA ASN A 120 -1.48 19.68 5.19
C ASN A 120 -2.27 19.26 3.95
N ALA A 121 -2.49 17.97 3.74
CA ALA A 121 -3.23 17.46 2.60
C ALA A 121 -4.47 16.65 3.01
N SER A 122 -5.45 16.59 2.12
CA SER A 122 -6.69 15.83 2.30
C SER A 122 -7.00 15.02 1.04
N GLY A 123 -7.85 14.01 1.18
CA GLY A 123 -8.21 13.11 0.08
C GLY A 123 -7.55 11.75 0.21
N SER A 124 -8.36 10.70 0.06
CA SER A 124 -7.86 9.33 0.17
C SER A 124 -7.01 8.93 -1.05
N ILE A 125 -6.03 8.04 -0.85
CA ILE A 125 -5.15 7.58 -1.94
C ILE A 125 -5.94 6.85 -3.02
N ASP A 126 -6.95 6.07 -2.65
CA ASP A 126 -7.86 5.43 -3.61
C ASP A 126 -8.66 6.46 -4.43
N GLY A 127 -9.12 7.55 -3.80
CA GLY A 127 -9.77 8.66 -4.48
C GLY A 127 -8.85 9.37 -5.48
N LEU A 128 -7.59 9.59 -5.12
CA LEU A 128 -6.58 10.13 -6.02
C LEU A 128 -6.34 9.22 -7.23
N CYS A 129 -6.22 7.91 -7.00
CA CYS A 129 -6.06 6.93 -8.08
C CYS A 129 -7.29 6.86 -8.99
N ARG A 130 -8.51 6.91 -8.42
CA ARG A 130 -9.75 6.98 -9.23
C ARG A 130 -9.78 8.23 -10.09
N LYS A 131 -9.46 9.41 -9.53
CA LYS A 131 -9.40 10.68 -10.26
C LYS A 131 -8.38 10.61 -11.39
N ALA A 132 -7.17 10.13 -11.13
CA ALA A 132 -6.12 9.97 -12.12
C ALA A 132 -6.56 9.07 -13.28
N LYS A 133 -7.13 7.91 -12.96
CA LYS A 133 -7.67 6.98 -13.96
C LYS A 133 -8.79 7.61 -14.77
N TRP A 134 -9.73 8.29 -14.10
CA TRP A 134 -10.84 8.99 -14.74
C TRP A 134 -10.37 10.06 -15.72
N LEU A 135 -9.30 10.79 -15.39
CA LEU A 135 -8.65 11.76 -16.29
C LEU A 135 -7.81 11.11 -17.40
N GLY A 136 -7.74 9.78 -17.47
CA GLY A 136 -6.99 9.05 -18.50
C GLY A 136 -5.48 8.99 -18.26
N HIS A 137 -5.02 9.27 -17.03
CA HIS A 137 -3.60 9.13 -16.70
C HIS A 137 -3.18 7.66 -16.71
N THR A 138 -1.96 7.38 -17.12
CA THR A 138 -1.33 6.05 -17.05
C THR A 138 -0.57 5.81 -15.76
N ALA A 139 -0.27 6.88 -15.04
CA ALA A 139 0.47 6.87 -13.78
C ALA A 139 -0.02 7.98 -12.85
N VAL A 140 0.37 7.92 -11.59
CA VAL A 140 0.19 9.01 -10.62
C VAL A 140 1.40 9.05 -9.69
N GLY A 141 1.91 10.26 -9.44
CA GLY A 141 3.04 10.47 -8.56
C GLY A 141 2.65 11.21 -7.29
N ILE A 142 3.26 10.82 -6.17
CA ILE A 142 3.17 11.55 -4.91
C ILE A 142 4.51 12.18 -4.56
N CYS A 143 4.47 13.30 -3.83
CA CYS A 143 5.69 13.99 -3.39
C CYS A 143 5.52 14.63 -2.01
N ASP A 144 5.01 13.87 -1.05
CA ASP A 144 4.81 14.33 0.32
C ASP A 144 6.08 14.94 0.92
N ARG A 145 5.90 16.01 1.68
CA ARG A 145 7.02 16.70 2.34
C ARG A 145 7.48 15.90 3.56
N ASN A 146 8.77 15.60 3.59
CA ASN A 146 9.46 14.95 4.72
C ASN A 146 8.84 13.61 5.16
N THR A 147 8.08 12.93 4.29
CA THR A 147 7.52 11.60 4.59
C THR A 147 7.40 10.72 3.35
N MET A 148 7.64 9.43 3.52
CA MET A 148 7.38 8.38 2.52
C MET A 148 6.28 7.40 2.97
N ALA A 149 5.50 7.77 3.99
CA ALA A 149 4.54 6.86 4.62
C ALA A 149 3.38 6.44 3.69
N ALA A 150 3.06 7.24 2.67
CA ALA A 150 2.02 6.95 1.69
C ALA A 150 2.42 5.93 0.61
N THR A 151 3.71 5.70 0.38
CA THR A 151 4.22 5.03 -0.83
C THR A 151 3.70 3.61 -1.01
N LEU A 152 3.66 2.79 0.04
CA LEU A 152 3.15 1.43 -0.04
C LEU A 152 1.63 1.40 -0.31
N ASN A 153 0.88 2.33 0.28
CA ASN A 153 -0.55 2.45 0.02
C ASN A 153 -0.80 2.90 -1.42
N LEU A 154 0.00 3.85 -1.94
CA LEU A 154 -0.06 4.25 -3.34
C LEU A 154 0.17 3.06 -4.28
N GLN A 155 1.21 2.25 -4.03
CA GLN A 155 1.48 1.06 -4.84
C GLN A 155 0.27 0.12 -4.89
N LYS A 156 -0.37 -0.13 -3.73
CA LYS A 156 -1.55 -1.01 -3.64
C LYS A 156 -2.76 -0.45 -4.39
N GLU A 157 -3.05 0.83 -4.22
CA GLU A 157 -4.21 1.46 -4.87
C GLU A 157 -3.98 1.67 -6.38
N CYS A 158 -2.77 1.99 -6.81
CA CYS A 158 -2.40 2.03 -8.22
C CYS A 158 -2.57 0.66 -8.89
N ALA A 159 -2.17 -0.43 -8.22
CA ALA A 159 -2.36 -1.78 -8.76
C ALA A 159 -3.84 -2.11 -8.99
N LYS A 160 -4.74 -1.73 -8.07
CA LYS A 160 -6.19 -1.90 -8.23
C LYS A 160 -6.76 -1.04 -9.38
N ALA A 161 -6.25 0.18 -9.53
CA ALA A 161 -6.69 1.11 -10.57
C ALA A 161 -6.04 0.86 -11.95
N VAL A 162 -5.07 -0.06 -12.03
CA VAL A 162 -4.23 -0.30 -13.23
C VAL A 162 -3.48 0.98 -13.63
N LEU A 163 -2.85 1.61 -12.64
CA LEU A 163 -1.97 2.78 -12.79
C LEU A 163 -0.56 2.43 -12.35
N LYS A 164 0.42 3.14 -12.89
CA LYS A 164 1.81 3.06 -12.44
C LYS A 164 2.05 4.03 -11.28
N PRO A 165 2.56 3.60 -10.12
CA PRO A 165 2.92 4.50 -9.04
C PRO A 165 4.26 5.17 -9.34
N VAL A 166 4.38 6.46 -9.04
CA VAL A 166 5.65 7.21 -9.08
C VAL A 166 5.93 7.75 -7.68
N PHE A 167 7.05 7.32 -7.10
CA PHE A 167 7.42 7.69 -5.73
C PHE A 167 8.32 8.91 -5.73
N GLY A 168 7.85 9.97 -5.13
CA GLY A 168 8.58 11.21 -4.94
C GLY A 168 8.62 11.65 -3.47
N TYR A 169 9.47 12.62 -3.20
CA TYR A 169 9.74 13.16 -1.88
C TYR A 169 10.12 14.63 -1.96
N THR A 170 9.39 15.49 -1.26
CA THR A 170 9.68 16.92 -1.15
C THR A 170 10.52 17.20 0.09
N LEU A 171 11.63 17.90 -0.09
CA LEU A 171 12.55 18.21 1.01
C LEU A 171 13.24 19.56 0.81
N THR A 172 13.95 19.98 1.85
CA THR A 172 14.81 21.18 1.81
C THR A 172 16.28 20.77 1.77
N MET A 173 16.97 21.21 0.73
CA MET A 173 18.42 21.13 0.60
C MET A 173 19.06 22.38 1.20
N LEU A 174 20.15 22.23 1.95
CA LEU A 174 20.94 23.31 2.51
C LEU A 174 22.24 23.47 1.71
N HIS A 175 22.48 24.66 1.18
CA HIS A 175 23.73 25.03 0.51
C HIS A 175 24.20 26.40 0.96
N ASN A 176 25.35 26.48 1.64
CA ASN A 176 25.91 27.73 2.14
C ASN A 176 24.87 28.60 2.88
N GLU A 177 24.18 28.04 3.86
CA GLU A 177 23.11 28.69 4.64
C GLU A 177 21.82 28.98 3.85
N THR A 178 21.79 28.80 2.52
CA THR A 178 20.60 28.97 1.70
C THR A 178 19.78 27.67 1.70
N LYS A 179 18.52 27.79 2.09
CA LYS A 179 17.54 26.70 2.03
C LYS A 179 16.89 26.66 0.65
N VAL A 180 17.00 25.55 -0.04
CA VAL A 180 16.48 25.31 -1.40
C VAL A 180 15.48 24.16 -1.37
N GLU A 181 14.26 24.41 -1.74
CA GLU A 181 13.25 23.36 -1.86
C GLU A 181 13.45 22.58 -3.16
N ILE A 182 13.43 21.26 -3.03
CA ILE A 182 13.56 20.31 -4.14
C ILE A 182 12.60 19.15 -3.97
N LYS A 183 12.28 18.51 -5.10
CA LYS A 183 11.56 17.23 -5.12
C LYS A 183 12.43 16.18 -5.79
N ILE A 184 12.41 14.96 -5.28
CA ILE A 184 13.20 13.85 -5.84
C ILE A 184 12.24 12.70 -6.13
N TYR A 185 12.34 12.16 -7.35
CA TYR A 185 11.54 11.02 -7.80
C TYR A 185 12.44 9.80 -8.07
N ALA A 186 12.03 8.65 -7.58
CA ALA A 186 12.72 7.40 -7.85
C ALA A 186 12.42 6.90 -9.26
N LEU A 187 13.44 6.66 -10.07
CA LEU A 187 13.34 6.10 -11.41
C LEU A 187 13.67 4.59 -11.44
N SER A 188 14.27 4.07 -10.38
CA SER A 188 14.65 2.66 -10.24
C SER A 188 14.50 2.19 -8.79
N ASN A 189 14.57 0.89 -8.55
CA ASN A 189 14.60 0.35 -7.18
C ASN A 189 15.81 0.87 -6.38
N LYS A 190 16.94 1.16 -7.04
CA LYS A 190 18.07 1.85 -6.40
C LYS A 190 17.69 3.24 -5.96
N GLY A 191 17.01 4.00 -6.84
CA GLY A 191 16.47 5.34 -6.52
C GLY A 191 15.45 5.29 -5.39
N LEU A 192 14.56 4.31 -5.36
CA LEU A 192 13.62 4.12 -4.26
C LEU A 192 14.34 3.89 -2.92
N HIS A 193 15.37 3.05 -2.91
CA HIS A 193 16.21 2.86 -1.73
C HIS A 193 16.94 4.16 -1.32
N ASN A 194 17.40 4.94 -2.29
CA ASN A 194 18.01 6.24 -2.05
C ASN A 194 17.04 7.25 -1.45
N LEU A 195 15.76 7.29 -1.90
CA LEU A 195 14.74 8.13 -1.26
C LEU A 195 14.51 7.78 0.21
N LEU A 196 14.48 6.49 0.55
CA LEU A 196 14.36 6.04 1.95
C LEU A 196 15.59 6.48 2.78
N ASN A 197 16.78 6.46 2.20
CA ASN A 197 18.00 6.96 2.86
C ASN A 197 17.97 8.48 3.02
N ILE A 198 17.51 9.23 2.01
CA ILE A 198 17.31 10.70 2.10
C ILE A 198 16.34 11.02 3.23
N GLN A 199 15.21 10.30 3.32
CA GLN A 199 14.26 10.50 4.42
C GLN A 199 14.93 10.27 5.78
N ARG A 200 15.76 9.24 5.92
CA ARG A 200 16.52 9.01 7.15
C ARG A 200 17.49 10.16 7.45
N GLU A 201 18.20 10.68 6.45
CA GLU A 201 19.08 11.85 6.63
C GLU A 201 18.29 13.07 7.12
N VAL A 202 17.16 13.34 6.50
CA VAL A 202 16.31 14.51 6.82
C VAL A 202 15.62 14.37 8.18
N MET A 203 15.09 13.19 8.50
CA MET A 203 14.21 13.01 9.67
C MET A 203 14.92 12.48 10.93
N VAL A 204 16.09 11.86 10.77
CA VAL A 204 16.81 11.23 11.89
C VAL A 204 18.16 11.88 12.13
N ASN A 205 18.88 12.22 11.07
CA ASN A 205 20.25 12.73 11.17
C ASN A 205 20.33 14.27 11.14
N SER A 206 19.23 14.97 10.84
CA SER A 206 19.15 16.43 10.80
C SER A 206 18.22 16.96 11.89
N GLU A 207 18.65 17.95 12.65
CA GLU A 207 17.81 18.65 13.63
C GLU A 207 16.80 19.59 12.97
N ASP A 208 17.17 20.21 11.85
CA ASP A 208 16.35 21.19 11.12
C ASP A 208 15.49 20.59 10.00
N GLY A 209 15.52 19.27 9.79
CA GLY A 209 14.77 18.60 8.71
C GLY A 209 15.29 18.95 7.32
N VAL A 210 16.59 19.18 7.15
CA VAL A 210 17.26 19.52 5.89
C VAL A 210 18.33 18.50 5.54
N ILE A 211 18.72 18.45 4.26
CA ILE A 211 19.88 17.68 3.81
C ILE A 211 20.94 18.63 3.23
N GLU A 212 22.20 18.42 3.61
CA GLU A 212 23.32 19.16 3.04
C GLU A 212 23.50 18.85 1.55
N TYR A 213 23.76 19.88 0.73
CA TYR A 213 24.00 19.73 -0.70
C TYR A 213 25.02 18.64 -1.04
N SER A 214 26.13 18.58 -0.30
CA SER A 214 27.19 17.59 -0.52
C SER A 214 26.74 16.16 -0.22
N ARG A 215 25.87 15.97 0.76
CA ARG A 215 25.36 14.65 1.12
C ARG A 215 24.32 14.12 0.13
N LEU A 216 23.59 15.02 -0.54
CA LEU A 216 22.57 14.65 -1.52
C LEU A 216 23.15 13.78 -2.65
N PHE A 217 24.39 14.03 -3.07
CA PHE A 217 25.05 13.25 -4.12
C PHE A 217 25.27 11.76 -3.80
N LEU A 218 25.27 11.40 -2.51
CA LEU A 218 25.36 9.98 -2.11
C LEU A 218 24.14 9.17 -2.54
N TYR A 219 23.03 9.87 -2.82
CA TYR A 219 21.71 9.29 -3.07
C TYR A 219 21.12 9.70 -4.42
N ALA A 220 21.94 10.19 -5.34
CA ALA A 220 21.48 10.73 -6.62
C ALA A 220 21.15 9.66 -7.67
N GLU A 221 21.88 8.53 -7.65
CA GLU A 221 21.75 7.43 -8.62
C GLU A 221 20.33 6.85 -8.64
N GLY A 222 19.75 6.70 -9.82
CA GLY A 222 18.40 6.19 -10.03
C GLY A 222 17.29 7.17 -9.65
N CYS A 223 17.62 8.47 -9.53
CA CYS A 223 16.70 9.52 -9.14
C CYS A 223 16.64 10.68 -10.16
N ALA A 224 15.45 11.24 -10.34
CA ALA A 224 15.25 12.54 -10.94
C ALA A 224 15.10 13.60 -9.85
N ILE A 225 15.71 14.78 -10.04
CA ILE A 225 15.55 15.93 -9.15
C ILE A 225 14.78 17.04 -9.86
N VAL A 226 13.85 17.67 -9.14
CA VAL A 226 13.08 18.83 -9.60
C VAL A 226 13.31 19.98 -8.62
N PHE A 227 13.85 21.07 -9.11
CA PHE A 227 13.96 22.30 -8.34
C PHE A 227 12.58 22.95 -8.21
N ALA A 228 12.13 23.22 -6.98
CA ALA A 228 10.87 23.91 -6.75
C ALA A 228 10.89 25.33 -7.36
N THR A 229 9.72 25.89 -7.63
CA THR A 229 9.57 27.18 -8.34
C THR A 229 10.41 28.31 -7.73
N HIS A 230 10.46 28.41 -6.39
CA HIS A 230 11.25 29.45 -5.70
C HIS A 230 12.77 29.25 -5.82
N SER A 231 13.25 28.12 -6.29
CA SER A 231 14.67 27.81 -6.43
C SER A 231 15.34 28.49 -7.65
N ALA A 232 14.58 29.18 -8.49
CA ALA A 232 15.07 29.80 -9.71
C ALA A 232 16.29 30.72 -9.50
N TYR A 233 16.26 31.54 -8.46
CA TYR A 233 17.37 32.46 -8.14
C TYR A 233 18.63 31.67 -7.73
N TRP A 234 18.49 30.67 -6.85
CA TRP A 234 19.62 29.85 -6.47
C TRP A 234 20.26 29.13 -7.66
N MET A 235 19.45 28.65 -8.60
CA MET A 235 19.93 27.95 -9.80
C MET A 235 20.78 28.88 -10.68
N THR A 236 20.32 30.13 -10.91
CA THR A 236 21.04 31.11 -11.74
C THR A 236 22.30 31.67 -11.07
N GLU A 237 22.29 31.75 -9.74
CA GLU A 237 23.47 32.17 -8.97
C GLU A 237 24.50 31.03 -8.81
N ASN A 238 24.08 29.76 -8.94
CA ASN A 238 24.93 28.60 -8.74
C ASN A 238 25.00 27.65 -9.96
N PRO A 239 25.26 28.12 -11.18
CA PRO A 239 25.18 27.30 -12.39
C PRO A 239 26.12 26.10 -12.37
N ARG A 240 27.31 26.22 -11.76
CA ARG A 240 28.26 25.10 -11.62
C ARG A 240 27.74 24.00 -10.74
N ASN A 241 26.96 24.33 -9.70
CA ASN A 241 26.37 23.37 -8.81
C ASN A 241 25.19 22.64 -9.48
N VAL A 242 24.43 23.34 -10.33
CA VAL A 242 23.39 22.76 -11.16
C VAL A 242 23.99 21.76 -12.16
N GLU A 243 25.09 22.13 -12.86
CA GLU A 243 25.78 21.19 -13.77
C GLU A 243 26.28 19.94 -13.04
N ARG A 244 26.85 20.08 -11.85
CA ARG A 244 27.22 18.91 -11.04
C ARG A 244 26.03 18.02 -10.65
N MET A 245 24.83 18.60 -10.47
CA MET A 245 23.62 17.80 -10.25
C MET A 245 23.22 17.04 -11.50
N LYS A 246 23.31 17.65 -12.69
CA LYS A 246 23.06 16.96 -13.96
C LYS A 246 24.01 15.79 -14.21
N GLU A 247 25.25 15.87 -13.74
CA GLU A 247 26.22 14.79 -13.84
C GLU A 247 25.91 13.59 -12.91
N ARG A 248 25.08 13.79 -11.89
CA ARG A 248 24.83 12.81 -10.83
C ARG A 248 23.44 12.23 -10.80
N PHE A 249 22.45 13.07 -11.06
CA PHE A 249 21.05 12.65 -11.16
C PHE A 249 20.73 12.21 -12.58
N ASP A 250 19.84 11.24 -12.70
CA ASP A 250 19.43 10.71 -14.00
C ASP A 250 18.58 11.69 -14.82
N ALA A 251 17.98 12.68 -14.16
CA ALA A 251 17.30 13.81 -14.78
C ALA A 251 17.22 15.00 -13.81
N VAL A 252 17.22 16.22 -14.37
CA VAL A 252 17.12 17.47 -13.60
C VAL A 252 16.10 18.38 -14.26
N TYR A 253 15.10 18.82 -13.50
CA TYR A 253 14.00 19.66 -13.97
C TYR A 253 13.78 20.87 -13.07
N TYR A 254 13.04 21.84 -13.60
CA TYR A 254 12.52 22.99 -12.85
C TYR A 254 10.99 22.94 -12.80
N GLN A 255 10.42 23.06 -11.62
CA GLN A 255 8.99 23.02 -11.37
C GLN A 255 8.28 24.26 -11.90
N VAL A 256 7.35 24.07 -12.82
CA VAL A 256 6.37 25.08 -13.23
C VAL A 256 5.05 24.74 -12.55
N ASP A 257 4.69 25.56 -11.56
CA ASP A 257 3.48 25.40 -10.77
C ASP A 257 2.59 26.64 -10.90
N GLY A 258 1.37 26.43 -11.42
CA GLY A 258 0.36 27.46 -11.57
C GLY A 258 -0.74 27.42 -10.48
N ASN A 259 -0.68 26.51 -9.53
CA ASN A 259 -1.79 26.27 -8.59
C ASN A 259 -1.93 27.37 -7.57
N GLU A 260 -1.45 28.41 -7.40
CA GLU A 260 -1.73 29.52 -6.49
C GLU A 260 -1.98 30.86 -7.23
N TYR A 261 -1.98 30.79 -8.57
CA TYR A 261 -2.09 31.97 -9.41
C TYR A 261 -3.56 32.28 -9.74
N LYS A 262 -4.28 32.81 -8.76
CA LYS A 262 -5.58 33.45 -9.00
C LYS A 262 -5.41 34.93 -9.29
N ALA A 263 -6.32 35.49 -10.08
CA ALA A 263 -6.26 36.91 -10.51
C ALA A 263 -6.18 37.92 -9.36
N ASP A 264 -6.76 37.60 -8.20
CA ASP A 264 -6.84 38.44 -7.01
C ASP A 264 -5.86 38.06 -5.88
N ARG A 265 -5.12 36.90 -6.02
CA ARG A 265 -4.29 36.34 -4.97
C ARG A 265 -2.99 35.71 -5.48
N ILE A 266 -2.34 36.36 -6.43
CA ILE A 266 -1.09 35.83 -6.98
C ILE A 266 -0.01 35.85 -5.89
N ASP A 267 0.62 34.73 -5.64
CA ASP A 267 1.90 34.66 -4.96
C ASP A 267 2.94 35.38 -5.81
N ARG A 268 3.23 36.62 -5.43
CA ARG A 268 4.13 37.52 -6.18
C ARG A 268 5.56 37.00 -6.25
N GLU A 269 6.00 36.29 -5.20
CA GLU A 269 7.35 35.72 -5.14
C GLU A 269 7.45 34.53 -6.10
N LYS A 270 6.46 33.66 -6.13
CA LYS A 270 6.39 32.54 -7.05
C LYS A 270 6.32 32.96 -8.50
N LEU A 271 5.47 33.97 -8.80
CA LEU A 271 5.41 34.56 -10.14
C LEU A 271 6.73 35.23 -10.56
N ALA A 272 7.40 35.96 -9.65
CA ALA A 272 8.69 36.56 -9.91
C ALA A 272 9.77 35.50 -10.18
N ALA A 273 9.76 34.40 -9.42
CA ALA A 273 10.68 33.29 -9.63
C ALA A 273 10.47 32.59 -10.99
N LEU A 274 9.20 32.36 -11.40
CA LEU A 274 8.90 31.85 -12.74
C LEU A 274 9.41 32.76 -13.84
N LYS A 275 9.13 34.05 -13.75
CA LYS A 275 9.64 35.06 -14.73
C LYS A 275 11.15 35.03 -14.78
N HIS A 276 11.80 35.05 -13.62
CA HIS A 276 13.26 34.99 -13.52
C HIS A 276 13.83 33.76 -14.21
N TYR A 277 13.21 32.57 -13.98
CA TYR A 277 13.64 31.34 -14.63
C TYR A 277 13.51 31.40 -16.15
N PHE A 278 12.36 31.80 -16.70
CA PHE A 278 12.14 31.86 -18.13
C PHE A 278 12.99 32.94 -18.83
N GLU A 279 13.38 34.00 -18.13
CA GLU A 279 14.24 35.05 -18.65
C GLU A 279 15.73 34.68 -18.63
N ASN A 280 16.19 33.90 -17.67
CA ASN A 280 17.62 33.62 -17.43
C ASN A 280 18.07 32.21 -17.74
N CYS A 281 17.15 31.22 -17.79
CA CYS A 281 17.48 29.84 -18.04
C CYS A 281 17.17 29.36 -19.47
N TYR A 282 16.58 30.22 -20.31
CA TYR A 282 16.23 29.92 -21.70
C TYR A 282 17.20 30.54 -22.68
N ASP A 283 17.79 29.69 -23.54
CA ASP A 283 18.61 30.12 -24.68
C ASP A 283 17.74 30.21 -25.94
N THR A 284 17.47 31.45 -26.37
CA THR A 284 16.64 31.74 -27.55
C THR A 284 17.30 31.32 -28.86
N VAL A 285 18.62 31.15 -28.90
CA VAL A 285 19.35 30.78 -30.10
C VAL A 285 19.24 29.27 -30.35
N ASN A 286 19.39 28.50 -29.29
CA ASN A 286 19.38 27.03 -29.36
C ASN A 286 18.01 26.41 -29.03
N ASP A 287 16.98 27.19 -28.69
CA ASP A 287 15.67 26.76 -28.25
C ASP A 287 15.77 25.70 -27.11
N SER A 288 16.58 25.98 -26.12
CA SER A 288 16.91 25.07 -25.04
C SER A 288 16.90 25.75 -23.68
N PHE A 289 16.64 24.97 -22.64
CA PHE A 289 16.74 25.43 -21.25
C PHE A 289 18.03 24.91 -20.61
N SER A 290 18.64 25.75 -19.77
CA SER A 290 19.75 25.27 -18.92
C SER A 290 19.33 24.16 -17.98
N VAL A 291 18.09 24.18 -17.48
CA VAL A 291 17.38 23.09 -16.80
C VAL A 291 16.00 23.03 -17.41
N GLU A 292 15.53 21.86 -17.83
CA GLU A 292 14.24 21.71 -18.50
C GLU A 292 13.05 21.99 -17.57
N PRO A 293 12.02 22.74 -18.03
CA PRO A 293 10.80 22.97 -17.25
C PRO A 293 9.91 21.73 -17.26
N ILE A 294 9.29 21.43 -16.12
CA ILE A 294 8.30 20.36 -15.98
C ILE A 294 7.02 20.92 -15.38
N LEU A 295 5.87 20.52 -15.93
CA LEU A 295 4.56 20.84 -15.35
C LEU A 295 4.35 20.01 -14.08
N LEU A 296 4.62 20.60 -12.94
CA LEU A 296 4.49 19.92 -11.66
C LEU A 296 3.83 20.88 -10.68
N ALA A 297 2.51 20.80 -10.60
CA ALA A 297 1.71 21.64 -9.72
C ALA A 297 1.38 20.89 -8.42
N ASP A 298 1.63 21.54 -7.29
CA ASP A 298 1.35 20.95 -5.99
C ASP A 298 -0.16 20.87 -5.75
N SER A 299 -0.64 19.65 -5.49
CA SER A 299 -2.06 19.33 -5.27
C SER A 299 -2.23 18.69 -3.90
N TYR A 300 -3.06 19.30 -3.05
CA TYR A 300 -3.26 18.89 -1.66
C TYR A 300 -4.65 18.28 -1.39
N TYR A 301 -5.52 18.27 -2.38
CA TYR A 301 -6.87 17.69 -2.33
C TYR A 301 -7.36 17.31 -3.72
N ILE A 302 -8.42 16.50 -3.79
CA ILE A 302 -8.85 15.85 -5.03
C ILE A 302 -9.64 16.81 -5.93
N ASP A 303 -10.65 17.47 -5.37
CA ASP A 303 -11.53 18.36 -6.12
C ASP A 303 -11.49 19.78 -5.55
N ARG A 304 -11.88 20.78 -6.34
CA ARG A 304 -11.88 22.19 -5.93
C ARG A 304 -12.69 22.40 -4.63
N ASP A 305 -13.82 21.73 -4.47
CA ASP A 305 -14.70 21.85 -3.30
C ASP A 305 -14.05 21.34 -2.00
N ASP A 306 -13.02 20.50 -2.11
CA ASP A 306 -12.28 19.94 -0.98
C ASP A 306 -11.31 20.95 -0.34
N ALA A 307 -11.12 22.13 -0.93
CA ALA A 307 -10.31 23.23 -0.39
C ALA A 307 -10.71 23.58 1.06
N LYS A 308 -12.00 23.46 1.39
CA LYS A 308 -12.53 23.68 2.74
C LYS A 308 -11.90 22.75 3.78
N SER A 309 -11.62 21.51 3.40
CA SER A 309 -10.95 20.53 4.27
C SER A 309 -9.52 20.97 4.61
N LYS A 310 -8.77 21.48 3.62
CA LYS A 310 -7.43 22.01 3.84
C LYS A 310 -7.44 23.24 4.77
N ILE A 311 -8.42 24.12 4.66
CA ILE A 311 -8.57 25.28 5.56
C ILE A 311 -8.71 24.79 7.02
N VAL A 312 -9.52 23.74 7.25
CA VAL A 312 -9.71 23.16 8.59
C VAL A 312 -8.42 22.53 9.10
N LEU A 313 -7.72 21.77 8.26
CA LEU A 313 -6.44 21.14 8.61
C LEU A 313 -5.38 22.20 8.96
N ASN A 314 -5.25 23.26 8.16
CA ASN A 314 -4.34 24.37 8.44
C ASN A 314 -4.67 25.06 9.76
N LYS A 315 -5.96 25.25 10.07
CA LYS A 315 -6.40 25.82 11.35
C LYS A 315 -6.02 24.94 12.54
N ILE A 316 -6.14 23.63 12.40
CA ILE A 316 -5.71 22.67 13.45
C ILE A 316 -4.19 22.75 13.64
N ALA A 317 -3.43 22.81 12.53
CA ALA A 317 -1.97 22.82 12.57
C ALA A 317 -1.38 24.10 13.20
N THR A 318 -1.94 25.26 12.89
CA THR A 318 -1.35 26.57 13.22
C THR A 318 -2.15 27.38 14.24
N GLY A 319 -3.35 26.95 14.62
CA GLY A 319 -4.27 27.68 15.48
C GLY A 319 -4.99 28.85 14.79
N ALA A 320 -4.66 29.17 13.55
CA ALA A 320 -5.26 30.26 12.76
C ALA A 320 -5.79 29.71 11.42
N ALA A 321 -6.97 30.19 11.02
CA ALA A 321 -7.44 29.94 9.64
C ALA A 321 -6.68 30.87 8.70
N HIS A 322 -5.80 30.30 7.89
CA HIS A 322 -5.20 31.02 6.79
C HIS A 322 -6.14 30.99 5.59
N GLU A 323 -6.15 32.08 4.85
CA GLU A 323 -6.84 32.12 3.59
C GLU A 323 -6.14 31.18 2.60
N GLN A 324 -6.87 30.16 2.12
CA GLN A 324 -6.31 29.09 1.30
C GLN A 324 -6.79 29.27 -0.15
N SER A 325 -5.87 29.06 -1.09
CA SER A 325 -6.25 28.97 -2.50
C SER A 325 -7.16 27.76 -2.73
N GLU A 326 -8.18 27.92 -3.57
CA GLU A 326 -9.02 26.79 -4.03
C GLU A 326 -8.42 26.12 -5.27
N GLU A 327 -7.20 26.51 -5.69
CA GLU A 327 -6.56 26.05 -6.93
C GLU A 327 -5.61 24.85 -6.72
N GLN A 328 -5.37 24.43 -5.48
CA GLN A 328 -4.44 23.34 -5.17
C GLN A 328 -5.10 21.95 -5.21
N TYR A 329 -6.03 21.73 -6.14
CA TYR A 329 -6.66 20.44 -6.37
C TYR A 329 -6.00 19.67 -7.51
N PHE A 330 -6.34 18.40 -7.62
CA PHE A 330 -5.85 17.50 -8.67
C PHE A 330 -6.49 17.88 -10.01
N LYS A 331 -5.80 18.69 -10.81
CA LYS A 331 -6.28 19.26 -12.07
C LYS A 331 -6.12 18.34 -13.27
N SER A 332 -7.02 18.49 -14.25
CA SER A 332 -6.87 17.98 -15.60
C SER A 332 -5.84 18.80 -16.39
N VAL A 333 -5.44 18.30 -17.55
CA VAL A 333 -4.54 19.01 -18.46
C VAL A 333 -5.11 20.35 -18.93
N ASP A 334 -6.41 20.41 -19.22
CA ASP A 334 -7.09 21.64 -19.63
C ASP A 334 -7.13 22.69 -18.52
N GLU A 335 -7.36 22.26 -17.28
CA GLU A 335 -7.34 23.17 -16.12
C GLU A 335 -5.94 23.73 -15.86
N HIS A 336 -4.89 22.91 -16.01
CA HIS A 336 -3.50 23.40 -15.95
C HIS A 336 -3.18 24.37 -17.08
N TYR A 337 -3.61 24.06 -18.31
CA TYR A 337 -3.42 24.97 -19.45
C TYR A 337 -4.08 26.32 -19.19
N ASN A 338 -5.35 26.33 -18.79
CA ASN A 338 -6.10 27.56 -18.51
C ASN A 338 -5.52 28.37 -17.34
N THR A 339 -4.90 27.71 -16.36
CA THR A 339 -4.24 28.36 -15.22
C THR A 339 -2.92 29.01 -15.63
N LEU A 340 -2.14 28.35 -16.47
CA LEU A 340 -0.79 28.82 -16.83
C LEU A 340 -0.76 29.81 -18.01
N GLN A 341 -1.60 29.59 -19.02
CA GLN A 341 -1.58 30.42 -20.24
C GLN A 341 -1.57 31.94 -19.96
N PRO A 342 -2.40 32.47 -19.03
CA PRO A 342 -2.42 33.90 -18.76
C PRO A 342 -1.13 34.46 -18.13
N LEU A 343 -0.24 33.60 -17.62
CA LEU A 343 1.03 34.01 -17.02
C LEU A 343 2.13 34.24 -18.05
N PHE A 344 1.93 33.77 -19.28
CA PHE A 344 2.91 33.84 -20.36
C PHE A 344 2.53 34.95 -21.35
N SER A 345 3.51 35.72 -21.78
CA SER A 345 3.34 36.75 -22.79
C SER A 345 3.36 36.16 -24.21
N GLU A 346 2.91 36.93 -25.21
CA GLU A 346 2.96 36.61 -26.64
C GLU A 346 4.38 36.29 -27.17
N LYS A 347 5.41 36.52 -26.38
CA LYS A 347 6.78 36.14 -26.66
C LYS A 347 6.99 34.62 -26.76
N TRP A 348 6.12 33.85 -26.12
CA TRP A 348 6.22 32.39 -25.99
C TRP A 348 5.20 31.71 -26.90
N ASP A 349 5.64 30.72 -27.66
CA ASP A 349 4.74 29.70 -28.19
C ASP A 349 4.30 28.82 -27.02
N PHE A 350 3.23 29.27 -26.35
CA PHE A 350 2.79 28.64 -25.11
C PHE A 350 2.32 27.20 -25.34
N ASP A 351 1.68 26.90 -26.47
CA ASP A 351 1.19 25.54 -26.78
C ASP A 351 2.37 24.58 -26.84
N ARG A 352 3.41 24.92 -27.55
CA ARG A 352 4.62 24.10 -27.67
C ARG A 352 5.36 23.99 -26.33
N LEU A 353 5.44 25.05 -25.55
CA LEU A 353 6.07 25.08 -24.24
C LEU A 353 5.28 24.18 -23.26
N PHE A 354 3.95 24.30 -23.27
CA PHE A 354 3.06 23.52 -22.41
C PHE A 354 3.16 22.02 -22.73
N GLU A 355 3.13 21.65 -24.01
CA GLU A 355 3.34 20.26 -24.43
C GLU A 355 4.71 19.73 -23.97
N ARG A 356 5.77 20.52 -24.09
CA ARG A 356 7.12 20.17 -23.61
C ARG A 356 7.13 19.89 -22.10
N MET A 357 6.51 20.76 -21.31
CA MET A 357 6.40 20.60 -19.85
C MET A 357 5.58 19.37 -19.45
N CYS A 358 4.48 19.09 -20.15
CA CYS A 358 3.67 17.89 -19.93
C CYS A 358 4.46 16.62 -20.26
N ARG A 359 5.20 16.60 -21.37
CA ARG A 359 6.00 15.45 -21.80
C ARG A 359 7.02 15.03 -20.75
N HIS A 360 7.65 15.97 -20.03
CA HIS A 360 8.61 15.66 -18.97
C HIS A 360 7.97 14.94 -17.79
N THR A 361 6.66 15.12 -17.54
CA THR A 361 5.95 14.35 -16.52
C THR A 361 5.76 12.89 -16.93
N VAL A 362 5.48 12.66 -18.21
CA VAL A 362 5.36 11.31 -18.80
C VAL A 362 6.73 10.63 -18.80
N ASP A 363 7.80 11.35 -19.14
CA ASP A 363 9.18 10.87 -19.13
C ASP A 363 9.57 10.31 -17.74
N ILE A 364 9.31 11.04 -16.67
CA ILE A 364 9.54 10.54 -15.29
C ILE A 364 8.69 9.30 -15.03
N ALA A 365 7.41 9.32 -15.39
CA ALA A 365 6.50 8.21 -15.14
C ALA A 365 6.89 6.94 -15.92
N GLU A 366 7.31 7.07 -17.18
CA GLU A 366 7.76 5.93 -18.00
C GLU A 366 9.04 5.31 -17.45
N ARG A 367 9.99 6.14 -17.02
CA ARG A 367 11.28 5.71 -16.47
C ARG A 367 11.17 5.15 -15.04
N ALA A 368 10.13 5.48 -14.29
CA ALA A 368 9.95 5.04 -12.90
C ALA A 368 9.64 3.54 -12.83
N GLU A 369 10.67 2.70 -12.86
CA GLU A 369 10.58 1.25 -12.67
C GLU A 369 10.88 0.87 -11.22
N THR A 370 9.91 1.13 -10.34
CA THR A 370 10.06 1.03 -8.89
C THR A 370 8.92 0.26 -8.26
N ALA A 371 9.24 -0.65 -7.35
CA ALA A 371 8.23 -1.36 -6.57
C ALA A 371 8.78 -1.78 -5.20
N PHE A 372 7.95 -1.69 -4.17
CA PHE A 372 8.19 -2.38 -2.92
C PHE A 372 7.87 -3.87 -3.08
N GLU A 373 8.75 -4.72 -2.62
CA GLU A 373 8.43 -6.14 -2.48
C GLU A 373 7.33 -6.32 -1.40
N THR A 374 6.26 -7.02 -1.77
CA THR A 374 5.15 -7.30 -0.88
C THR A 374 4.88 -8.81 -0.81
N GLY A 375 4.14 -9.25 0.22
CA GLY A 375 3.82 -10.67 0.40
C GLY A 375 4.97 -11.50 0.98
N LYS A 376 6.12 -10.89 1.28
CA LYS A 376 7.22 -11.54 2.00
C LYS A 376 7.23 -11.06 3.46
N MET A 377 7.42 -11.99 4.37
CA MET A 377 7.67 -11.67 5.77
C MET A 377 9.18 -11.60 5.98
N PHE A 378 9.66 -10.44 6.40
CA PHE A 378 11.07 -10.24 6.75
C PHE A 378 11.19 -10.35 8.27
N MET A 379 11.54 -11.52 8.75
CA MET A 379 11.81 -11.73 10.17
C MET A 379 13.31 -11.58 10.43
N PRO A 380 13.72 -10.98 11.56
CA PRO A 380 15.13 -10.94 11.93
C PRO A 380 15.63 -12.35 12.22
N GLU A 381 16.78 -12.70 11.66
CA GLU A 381 17.48 -13.93 12.02
C GLU A 381 18.24 -13.76 13.34
N TYR A 382 18.13 -14.75 14.22
CA TYR A 382 18.94 -14.76 15.44
C TYR A 382 20.38 -15.18 15.12
N MET A 383 21.31 -14.27 15.36
CA MET A 383 22.73 -14.52 15.14
C MET A 383 23.33 -15.18 16.39
N MET A 384 23.52 -16.51 16.32
CA MET A 384 24.11 -17.27 17.42
C MET A 384 25.54 -16.82 17.71
N ARG A 385 25.87 -16.65 19.00
CA ARG A 385 27.25 -16.39 19.44
C ARG A 385 28.13 -17.64 19.28
N PRO A 386 29.44 -17.52 19.15
CA PRO A 386 30.32 -18.69 18.99
C PRO A 386 30.17 -19.76 20.09
N GLU A 387 29.94 -19.33 21.35
CA GLU A 387 29.70 -20.25 22.47
C GLU A 387 28.35 -20.97 22.33
N GLU A 388 27.30 -20.28 21.85
CA GLU A 388 25.99 -20.85 21.64
C GLU A 388 26.04 -21.83 20.48
N GLN A 389 26.74 -21.51 19.40
CA GLN A 389 26.95 -22.42 18.28
C GLN A 389 27.70 -23.68 18.68
N LYS A 390 28.73 -23.55 19.53
CA LYS A 390 29.46 -24.71 20.07
C LYS A 390 28.60 -25.58 20.98
N ARG A 391 27.68 -24.97 21.76
CA ARG A 391 26.82 -25.67 22.73
C ARG A 391 25.64 -26.36 22.09
N TYR A 392 25.02 -25.69 21.12
CA TYR A 392 23.69 -26.10 20.58
C TYR A 392 23.75 -26.57 19.13
N GLY A 393 24.75 -26.19 18.35
CA GLY A 393 24.89 -26.52 16.93
C GLY A 393 24.09 -25.60 16.01
N ASP A 394 22.80 -25.51 16.20
CA ASP A 394 21.88 -24.70 15.39
C ASP A 394 20.80 -24.01 16.24
N ARG A 395 20.07 -23.06 15.61
CA ARG A 395 19.04 -22.23 16.28
C ARG A 395 17.85 -23.04 16.78
N ARG A 396 17.40 -24.02 15.99
CA ARG A 396 16.28 -24.87 16.36
C ARG A 396 16.61 -25.72 17.59
N THR A 397 17.74 -26.39 17.58
CA THR A 397 18.25 -27.17 18.71
C THR A 397 18.43 -26.30 19.95
N MET A 398 18.94 -25.09 19.79
CA MET A 398 19.06 -24.11 20.88
C MET A 398 17.68 -23.77 21.45
N PHE A 399 16.71 -23.42 20.60
CA PHE A 399 15.35 -23.08 21.02
C PHE A 399 14.71 -24.19 21.84
N LEU A 400 14.72 -25.43 21.34
CA LEU A 400 14.13 -26.57 22.04
C LEU A 400 14.82 -26.85 23.38
N ARG A 401 16.16 -26.77 23.44
CA ARG A 401 16.91 -26.96 24.69
C ARG A 401 16.63 -25.88 25.72
N LEU A 402 16.50 -24.63 25.31
CA LEU A 402 16.11 -23.54 26.21
C LEU A 402 14.71 -23.75 26.79
N LEU A 403 13.79 -24.33 26.02
CA LEU A 403 12.44 -24.68 26.49
C LEU A 403 12.48 -25.84 27.50
N ASP A 404 13.29 -26.86 27.25
CA ASP A 404 13.48 -27.96 28.19
C ASP A 404 14.12 -27.49 29.52
N GLU A 405 15.15 -26.63 29.42
CA GLU A 405 15.76 -26.01 30.59
C GLU A 405 14.73 -25.17 31.39
N GLY A 406 13.92 -24.35 30.67
CA GLY A 406 12.87 -23.54 31.29
C GLY A 406 11.74 -24.38 31.92
N LEU A 407 11.36 -25.50 31.31
CA LEU A 407 10.38 -26.43 31.86
C LEU A 407 10.88 -27.07 33.17
N ALA A 408 12.12 -27.55 33.17
CA ALA A 408 12.75 -28.13 34.34
C ALA A 408 12.93 -27.15 35.50
N GLU A 409 13.26 -25.88 35.17
CA GLU A 409 13.47 -24.82 36.17
C GLU A 409 12.17 -24.34 36.81
N LYS A 410 11.11 -24.15 36.01
CA LYS A 410 9.90 -23.42 36.43
C LYS A 410 8.73 -24.30 36.82
N ILE A 411 8.69 -25.55 36.34
CA ILE A 411 7.53 -26.43 36.50
C ILE A 411 7.90 -27.65 37.31
N PRO A 412 7.13 -27.99 38.36
CA PRO A 412 7.32 -29.23 39.11
C PRO A 412 7.18 -30.48 38.21
N GLU A 413 8.03 -31.47 38.38
CA GLU A 413 8.04 -32.72 37.60
C GLU A 413 6.67 -33.41 37.51
N THR A 414 5.90 -33.34 38.57
CA THR A 414 4.54 -33.93 38.64
C THR A 414 3.54 -33.31 37.66
N LYS A 415 3.87 -32.14 37.09
CA LYS A 415 3.03 -31.43 36.13
C LYS A 415 3.62 -31.43 34.71
N HIS A 416 4.82 -31.96 34.51
CA HIS A 416 5.51 -31.88 33.21
C HIS A 416 4.67 -32.44 32.06
N GLN A 417 3.87 -33.50 32.25
CA GLN A 417 3.07 -34.07 31.18
C GLN A 417 2.07 -33.05 30.61
N ILE A 418 1.30 -32.36 31.46
CA ILE A 418 0.28 -31.39 31.03
C ILE A 418 0.95 -30.18 30.31
N TYR A 419 2.09 -29.76 30.85
CA TYR A 419 2.83 -28.64 30.23
C TYR A 419 3.49 -29.06 28.92
N ARG A 420 3.92 -30.32 28.78
CA ARG A 420 4.53 -30.84 27.55
C ARG A 420 3.53 -30.86 26.41
N GLU A 421 2.30 -31.33 26.62
CA GLU A 421 1.27 -31.33 25.58
C GLU A 421 1.00 -29.93 25.01
N ARG A 422 0.87 -28.93 25.88
CA ARG A 422 0.71 -27.54 25.48
C ARG A 422 1.98 -26.98 24.82
N LEU A 423 3.16 -27.33 25.31
CA LEU A 423 4.42 -26.89 24.74
C LEU A 423 4.62 -27.41 23.33
N ASP A 424 4.33 -28.69 23.09
CA ASP A 424 4.45 -29.32 21.77
C ASP A 424 3.50 -28.65 20.75
N GLU A 425 2.27 -28.31 21.17
CA GLU A 425 1.33 -27.53 20.34
C GLU A 425 1.89 -26.14 19.97
N GLU A 426 2.40 -25.39 20.95
CA GLU A 426 2.95 -24.05 20.70
C GLU A 426 4.21 -24.09 19.84
N VAL A 427 5.13 -25.03 20.11
CA VAL A 427 6.35 -25.23 19.32
C VAL A 427 6.01 -25.55 17.87
N TYR A 428 5.06 -26.45 17.65
CA TYR A 428 4.60 -26.78 16.31
C TYR A 428 4.09 -25.54 15.54
N ILE A 429 3.26 -24.71 16.17
CA ILE A 429 2.75 -23.48 15.55
C ILE A 429 3.89 -22.49 15.27
N ILE A 430 4.81 -22.32 16.22
CA ILE A 430 5.94 -21.40 16.10
C ILE A 430 6.88 -21.83 14.96
N GLU A 431 7.21 -23.12 14.87
CA GLU A 431 8.05 -23.66 13.80
C GLU A 431 7.36 -23.57 12.44
N SER A 432 6.07 -23.96 12.35
CA SER A 432 5.31 -23.92 11.10
C SER A 432 5.10 -22.50 10.55
N THR A 433 5.19 -21.49 11.41
CA THR A 433 5.04 -20.06 11.05
C THR A 433 6.37 -19.34 10.95
N ASP A 434 7.51 -20.06 10.99
CA ASP A 434 8.88 -19.53 10.92
C ASP A 434 9.19 -18.43 11.96
N ASN A 435 8.69 -18.61 13.19
CA ASN A 435 8.84 -17.64 14.26
C ASN A 435 9.89 -18.01 15.32
N VAL A 436 10.69 -19.06 15.13
CA VAL A 436 11.73 -19.47 16.09
C VAL A 436 12.71 -18.34 16.38
N ASP A 437 13.22 -17.70 15.34
CA ASP A 437 14.17 -16.59 15.48
C ASP A 437 13.58 -15.39 16.22
N TYR A 438 12.29 -15.11 16.02
CA TYR A 438 11.60 -14.06 16.77
C TYR A 438 11.65 -14.31 18.28
N PHE A 439 11.37 -15.55 18.71
CA PHE A 439 11.43 -15.90 20.13
C PHE A 439 12.87 -15.86 20.68
N LEU A 440 13.86 -16.31 19.92
CA LEU A 440 15.26 -16.25 20.32
C LEU A 440 15.76 -14.81 20.47
N VAL A 441 15.39 -13.90 19.56
CA VAL A 441 15.70 -12.47 19.66
C VAL A 441 15.08 -11.86 20.92
N GLN A 442 13.79 -12.14 21.17
CA GLN A 442 13.11 -11.65 22.38
C GLN A 442 13.72 -12.22 23.67
N TRP A 443 14.03 -13.50 23.68
CA TRP A 443 14.72 -14.14 24.79
C TRP A 443 16.07 -13.50 25.08
N ASP A 444 16.88 -13.26 24.05
CA ASP A 444 18.22 -12.65 24.22
C ASP A 444 18.13 -11.22 24.75
N MET A 445 17.19 -10.43 24.24
CA MET A 445 16.94 -9.07 24.74
C MET A 445 16.58 -9.06 26.23
N VAL A 446 15.63 -9.92 26.63
CA VAL A 446 15.19 -9.98 28.04
C VAL A 446 16.30 -10.52 28.93
N ARG A 447 17.04 -11.53 28.48
CA ARG A 447 18.21 -12.07 29.18
C ARG A 447 19.27 -11.00 29.42
N GLU A 448 19.60 -10.23 28.38
CA GLU A 448 20.59 -9.17 28.48
C GLU A 448 20.13 -8.02 29.39
N ALA A 449 18.87 -7.64 29.34
CA ALA A 449 18.29 -6.66 30.25
C ALA A 449 18.42 -7.12 31.71
N LYS A 450 18.05 -8.38 32.00
CA LYS A 450 18.19 -8.96 33.35
C LYS A 450 19.68 -9.02 33.80
N ARG A 451 20.58 -9.40 32.89
CA ARG A 451 22.03 -9.43 33.17
C ARG A 451 22.58 -8.05 33.55
N ARG A 452 22.03 -6.98 32.94
CA ARG A 452 22.39 -5.58 33.26
C ARG A 452 21.67 -5.01 34.49
N GLY A 453 20.82 -5.79 35.15
CA GLY A 453 20.01 -5.30 36.28
C GLY A 453 18.87 -4.36 35.88
N ILE A 454 18.50 -4.33 34.58
CA ILE A 454 17.38 -3.55 34.07
C ILE A 454 16.10 -4.29 34.40
N ALA A 455 15.17 -3.64 35.08
CA ALA A 455 13.88 -4.20 35.43
C ALA A 455 13.05 -4.47 34.15
N THR A 456 12.56 -5.69 34.02
CA THR A 456 11.65 -6.10 32.94
C THR A 456 10.23 -6.27 33.49
N GLY A 457 9.21 -5.87 32.71
CA GLY A 457 7.81 -6.08 33.08
C GLY A 457 7.41 -7.56 33.07
N ILE A 458 6.22 -7.85 33.58
CA ILE A 458 5.64 -9.19 33.67
C ILE A 458 5.38 -9.81 32.27
N GLY A 459 5.22 -8.97 31.28
CA GLY A 459 4.82 -9.26 29.92
C GLY A 459 3.82 -8.23 29.43
N ARG A 460 3.66 -8.15 28.12
CA ARG A 460 2.77 -7.17 27.49
C ARG A 460 1.92 -7.80 26.40
N GLY A 461 0.64 -7.42 26.33
CA GLY A 461 -0.29 -7.87 25.31
C GLY A 461 -0.59 -9.39 25.38
N SER A 462 -0.80 -10.01 24.23
CA SER A 462 -1.21 -11.41 24.12
C SER A 462 -0.10 -12.43 24.39
N ALA A 463 1.17 -12.01 24.44
CA ALA A 463 2.32 -12.89 24.72
C ALA A 463 2.23 -13.61 26.07
N GLY A 464 1.43 -13.07 27.04
CA GLY A 464 1.13 -13.73 28.29
C GLY A 464 0.37 -15.06 28.13
N GLY A 465 -0.26 -15.31 26.98
CA GLY A 465 -0.92 -16.58 26.65
C GLY A 465 0.01 -17.69 26.12
N SER A 466 1.32 -17.38 25.92
CA SER A 466 2.31 -18.34 25.40
C SER A 466 3.12 -18.98 26.52
N LEU A 467 3.09 -20.31 26.55
CA LEU A 467 3.92 -21.11 27.42
C LEU A 467 5.41 -21.02 27.04
N VAL A 468 5.69 -21.00 25.73
CA VAL A 468 7.05 -20.77 25.19
C VAL A 468 7.61 -19.45 25.71
N SER A 469 6.85 -18.35 25.66
CA SER A 469 7.27 -17.05 26.19
C SER A 469 7.56 -17.12 27.70
N TYR A 470 6.75 -17.86 28.46
CA TYR A 470 6.94 -18.06 29.89
C TYR A 470 8.20 -18.87 30.20
N LEU A 471 8.40 -20.01 29.50
CA LEU A 471 9.56 -20.87 29.72
C LEU A 471 10.87 -20.19 29.36
N LEU A 472 10.90 -19.44 28.26
CA LEU A 472 12.04 -18.61 27.87
C LEU A 472 12.26 -17.39 28.81
N GLY A 473 11.35 -17.10 29.72
CA GLY A 473 11.44 -15.96 30.64
C GLY A 473 11.20 -14.60 29.98
N ILE A 474 10.60 -14.59 28.79
CA ILE A 474 10.12 -13.40 28.08
C ILE A 474 8.94 -12.79 28.85
N THR A 475 8.03 -13.66 29.33
CA THR A 475 6.96 -13.29 30.24
C THR A 475 7.13 -13.94 31.61
N SER A 476 6.46 -13.40 32.64
CA SER A 476 6.49 -13.95 34.01
C SER A 476 5.15 -14.55 34.44
N ILE A 477 4.20 -14.69 33.50
CA ILE A 477 2.86 -15.25 33.76
C ILE A 477 2.83 -16.67 33.20
N ASP A 478 2.45 -17.63 34.07
CA ASP A 478 2.19 -19.00 33.67
C ASP A 478 0.82 -19.11 32.98
N PRO A 479 0.76 -19.34 31.66
CA PRO A 479 -0.50 -19.33 30.93
C PRO A 479 -1.41 -20.49 31.27
N ILE A 480 -0.88 -21.64 31.70
CA ILE A 480 -1.68 -22.80 32.07
C ILE A 480 -2.36 -22.57 33.42
N LYS A 481 -1.63 -21.99 34.37
CA LYS A 481 -2.19 -21.65 35.69
C LYS A 481 -3.38 -20.70 35.62
N TYR A 482 -3.41 -19.81 34.64
CA TYR A 482 -4.45 -18.80 34.46
C TYR A 482 -5.39 -19.07 33.27
N ASP A 483 -5.33 -20.25 32.70
CA ASP A 483 -6.17 -20.68 31.57
C ASP A 483 -6.13 -19.69 30.37
N LEU A 484 -4.92 -19.24 30.02
CA LEU A 484 -4.72 -18.27 28.94
C LEU A 484 -4.54 -18.97 27.59
N ILE A 485 -5.11 -18.37 26.55
CA ILE A 485 -5.23 -18.95 25.21
C ILE A 485 -4.05 -18.51 24.33
N PHE A 486 -3.28 -19.47 23.77
CA PHE A 486 -2.16 -19.20 22.85
C PHE A 486 -2.63 -18.61 21.51
N SER A 487 -3.77 -19.07 20.98
CA SER A 487 -4.29 -18.62 19.69
C SER A 487 -4.64 -17.12 19.62
N ARG A 488 -4.69 -16.41 20.76
CA ARG A 488 -4.76 -14.94 20.77
C ARG A 488 -3.42 -14.28 20.46
N PHE A 489 -2.33 -14.99 20.64
CA PHE A 489 -0.98 -14.49 20.40
C PHE A 489 -0.50 -14.82 18.99
N LEU A 490 -0.51 -16.09 18.61
CA LEU A 490 -0.06 -16.56 17.32
C LEU A 490 -1.05 -17.58 16.75
N VAL A 491 -1.47 -17.35 15.51
CA VAL A 491 -2.29 -18.28 14.75
C VAL A 491 -1.76 -18.34 13.31
N PRO A 492 -1.74 -19.52 12.69
CA PRO A 492 -1.25 -19.72 11.33
C PRO A 492 -1.93 -18.80 10.30
N GLU A 493 -3.22 -18.53 10.43
CA GLU A 493 -3.98 -17.69 9.50
C GLU A 493 -3.45 -16.26 9.43
N ARG A 494 -2.97 -15.71 10.55
CA ARG A 494 -2.34 -14.37 10.57
C ARG A 494 -0.99 -14.34 9.88
N CYS A 495 -0.37 -15.49 9.73
CA CYS A 495 0.89 -15.66 9.01
C CYS A 495 0.67 -16.03 7.53
N GLY A 496 -0.55 -15.89 7.02
CA GLY A 496 -0.91 -16.28 5.65
C GLY A 496 -1.03 -17.78 5.43
N LEU A 497 -1.10 -18.56 6.51
CA LEU A 497 -1.24 -20.00 6.47
C LEU A 497 -2.69 -20.38 6.81
N SER A 498 -3.27 -21.34 6.09
CA SER A 498 -4.60 -21.87 6.38
C SER A 498 -4.51 -23.06 7.35
N TRP A 499 -5.43 -23.13 8.31
CA TRP A 499 -5.58 -24.32 9.18
C TRP A 499 -6.08 -25.55 8.42
N LYS A 500 -6.70 -25.33 7.25
CA LYS A 500 -7.29 -26.37 6.43
C LYS A 500 -6.93 -26.09 4.97
N ASP A 501 -5.76 -26.53 4.56
CA ASP A 501 -5.49 -26.60 3.13
C ASP A 501 -6.26 -27.82 2.59
N LYS A 502 -7.29 -27.52 1.77
CA LYS A 502 -7.92 -28.56 0.96
C LYS A 502 -6.95 -28.88 -0.17
N LEU A 503 -6.36 -30.05 -0.11
CA LEU A 503 -5.61 -30.59 -1.23
C LEU A 503 -6.54 -31.52 -2.00
N THR A 504 -6.82 -31.16 -3.24
CA THR A 504 -7.50 -32.06 -4.16
C THR A 504 -6.46 -33.04 -4.69
N VAL A 505 -6.69 -34.32 -4.52
CA VAL A 505 -5.84 -35.33 -5.17
C VAL A 505 -6.11 -35.26 -6.67
N LEU A 506 -5.29 -34.51 -7.36
CA LEU A 506 -5.22 -34.54 -8.81
C LEU A 506 -4.49 -35.82 -9.19
N ALA A 507 -5.22 -36.92 -9.34
CA ALA A 507 -4.71 -38.11 -9.99
C ALA A 507 -5.32 -38.24 -11.39
N PRO A 508 -4.72 -37.65 -12.41
CA PRO A 508 -4.99 -38.13 -13.73
C PRO A 508 -4.11 -39.38 -13.96
N ASP A 509 -4.74 -40.51 -14.18
CA ASP A 509 -4.19 -41.68 -14.88
C ASP A 509 -2.91 -42.35 -14.34
N ILE A 510 -2.53 -42.16 -13.07
CA ILE A 510 -1.53 -43.02 -12.46
C ILE A 510 -2.22 -44.27 -11.96
N PRO A 511 -1.96 -45.46 -12.55
CA PRO A 511 -2.54 -46.68 -12.06
C PRO A 511 -2.05 -46.88 -10.62
N ILE A 512 -2.98 -46.91 -9.67
CA ILE A 512 -2.70 -47.36 -8.30
C ILE A 512 -2.14 -48.77 -8.43
N GLN A 513 -0.83 -48.91 -8.33
CA GLN A 513 -0.19 -50.21 -8.39
C GLN A 513 -0.51 -50.92 -7.06
N ARG A 514 -1.55 -51.73 -7.09
CA ARG A 514 -1.90 -52.60 -5.99
C ARG A 514 -0.84 -53.69 -5.86
N GLY A 515 -0.15 -53.71 -4.74
CA GLY A 515 0.85 -54.72 -4.40
C GLY A 515 2.20 -54.17 -3.92
N LEU A 516 2.33 -52.87 -3.81
CA LEU A 516 3.50 -52.23 -3.19
C LEU A 516 3.23 -51.95 -1.70
N GLU A 517 4.28 -51.92 -0.90
CA GLU A 517 4.23 -51.60 0.53
C GLU A 517 3.77 -50.15 0.82
N TYR A 518 3.50 -49.35 -0.21
CA TYR A 518 3.08 -47.93 -0.10
C TYR A 518 2.10 -47.55 -1.21
N ILE A 519 1.40 -46.44 -0.99
CA ILE A 519 0.53 -45.76 -1.96
C ILE A 519 1.20 -44.45 -2.35
N GLU A 520 1.38 -44.22 -3.65
CA GLU A 520 1.89 -42.94 -4.17
C GLU A 520 0.73 -41.99 -4.47
N ILE A 521 0.84 -40.77 -3.97
CA ILE A 521 -0.06 -39.66 -4.29
C ILE A 521 0.76 -38.46 -4.75
N GLU A 522 0.28 -37.74 -5.77
CA GLU A 522 0.89 -36.51 -6.23
C GLU A 522 0.09 -35.32 -5.73
N ILE A 523 0.79 -34.39 -5.05
CA ILE A 523 0.22 -33.16 -4.52
C ILE A 523 1.15 -32.03 -4.92
N GLU A 524 0.64 -31.04 -5.65
CA GLU A 524 1.42 -29.86 -6.08
C GLU A 524 2.76 -30.21 -6.75
N ASN A 525 2.77 -31.15 -7.68
CA ASN A 525 3.97 -31.67 -8.37
C ASN A 525 4.98 -32.40 -7.44
N THR A 526 4.55 -32.81 -6.25
CA THR A 526 5.37 -33.60 -5.33
C THR A 526 4.72 -34.95 -5.10
N ILE A 527 5.49 -36.03 -5.31
CA ILE A 527 5.04 -37.40 -5.09
C ILE A 527 5.26 -37.78 -3.62
N TYR A 528 4.21 -38.18 -2.96
CA TYR A 528 4.23 -38.68 -1.57
C TYR A 528 3.95 -40.17 -1.57
N ARG A 529 4.69 -40.90 -0.71
CA ARG A 529 4.47 -42.33 -0.47
C ARG A 529 3.88 -42.52 0.90
N LEU A 530 2.71 -43.14 0.97
CA LEU A 530 1.95 -43.38 2.19
C LEU A 530 1.88 -44.87 2.52
N HIS A 531 1.99 -45.21 3.79
CA HIS A 531 1.67 -46.55 4.23
C HIS A 531 0.18 -46.84 3.98
N PRO A 532 -0.21 -48.04 3.46
CA PRO A 532 -1.61 -48.35 3.13
C PRO A 532 -2.60 -48.17 4.30
N GLU A 533 -2.15 -48.38 5.52
CA GLU A 533 -2.96 -48.22 6.74
C GLU A 533 -2.94 -46.81 7.35
N ALA A 534 -2.18 -45.86 6.72
CA ALA A 534 -2.16 -44.46 7.19
C ALA A 534 -3.58 -43.89 7.16
N LYS A 535 -4.04 -43.34 8.28
CA LYS A 535 -5.36 -42.73 8.39
C LYS A 535 -5.36 -41.32 7.85
N LEU A 536 -6.21 -41.07 6.88
CA LEU A 536 -6.39 -39.77 6.25
C LEU A 536 -7.80 -39.26 6.46
N ARG A 537 -7.95 -38.00 6.78
CA ARG A 537 -9.25 -37.31 6.75
C ARG A 537 -9.46 -36.76 5.35
N ILE A 538 -10.62 -37.10 4.79
CA ILE A 538 -10.98 -36.66 3.42
C ILE A 538 -12.39 -36.09 3.39
N VAL A 539 -12.68 -35.33 2.34
CA VAL A 539 -14.05 -35.01 1.92
C VAL A 539 -14.33 -35.76 0.63
N ARG A 540 -15.34 -36.60 0.66
CA ARG A 540 -15.88 -37.34 -0.49
C ARG A 540 -17.36 -37.05 -0.58
N ASP A 541 -17.84 -36.64 -1.77
CA ASP A 541 -19.24 -36.27 -1.99
C ASP A 541 -19.79 -35.25 -0.97
N GLY A 542 -18.96 -34.28 -0.59
CA GLY A 542 -19.30 -33.23 0.37
C GLY A 542 -19.36 -33.65 1.83
N LYS A 543 -18.97 -34.90 2.16
CA LYS A 543 -18.96 -35.42 3.54
C LYS A 543 -17.53 -35.67 4.01
N GLU A 544 -17.22 -35.15 5.20
CA GLU A 544 -15.94 -35.46 5.88
C GLU A 544 -15.95 -36.88 6.40
N MET A 545 -14.88 -37.63 6.16
CA MET A 545 -14.68 -38.99 6.70
C MET A 545 -13.20 -39.28 6.91
N THR A 546 -12.89 -40.25 7.76
CA THR A 546 -11.54 -40.77 7.95
C THR A 546 -11.43 -42.12 7.26
N ILE A 547 -10.48 -42.25 6.36
CA ILE A 547 -10.20 -43.50 5.64
C ILE A 547 -8.74 -43.90 5.79
N THR A 548 -8.40 -45.13 5.47
CA THR A 548 -7.02 -45.55 5.27
C THR A 548 -6.55 -45.22 3.86
N ALA A 549 -5.24 -44.98 3.69
CA ALA A 549 -4.68 -44.56 2.41
C ALA A 549 -4.96 -45.54 1.26
N ASP A 550 -5.09 -46.83 1.57
CA ASP A 550 -5.48 -47.90 0.61
C ASP A 550 -6.89 -47.71 0.02
N LYS A 551 -7.73 -46.87 0.66
CA LYS A 551 -9.10 -46.56 0.23
C LYS A 551 -9.26 -45.20 -0.42
N LEU A 552 -8.15 -44.48 -0.66
CA LEU A 552 -8.17 -43.27 -1.42
C LEU A 552 -8.66 -43.50 -2.85
N SER A 553 -9.44 -42.57 -3.35
CA SER A 553 -9.98 -42.57 -4.69
C SER A 553 -9.65 -41.22 -5.38
N CYS A 554 -9.54 -41.27 -6.70
CA CYS A 554 -9.40 -40.04 -7.49
C CYS A 554 -10.61 -39.11 -7.25
N GLY A 555 -10.36 -37.83 -6.95
CA GLY A 555 -11.40 -36.84 -6.61
C GLY A 555 -11.70 -36.72 -5.11
N ASP A 556 -11.02 -37.45 -4.23
CA ASP A 556 -11.07 -37.19 -2.80
C ASP A 556 -10.31 -35.91 -2.45
N ASP A 557 -10.93 -35.01 -1.72
CA ASP A 557 -10.23 -33.88 -1.11
C ASP A 557 -9.59 -34.33 0.21
N ILE A 558 -8.28 -34.39 0.28
CA ILE A 558 -7.59 -34.74 1.52
C ILE A 558 -7.58 -33.52 2.43
N LEU A 559 -8.18 -33.67 3.64
CA LEU A 559 -8.08 -32.67 4.69
C LEU A 559 -6.79 -32.92 5.46
N LEU A 560 -5.77 -32.10 5.19
CA LEU A 560 -4.60 -32.04 6.03
C LEU A 560 -4.93 -31.17 7.24
N ASP A 561 -5.17 -31.79 8.40
CA ASP A 561 -4.96 -31.09 9.66
C ASP A 561 -3.44 -30.90 9.77
N ARG A 562 -2.97 -29.67 9.94
CA ARG A 562 -1.53 -29.39 10.04
C ARG A 562 -0.85 -30.11 11.21
N ARG A 563 -1.60 -30.60 12.17
CA ARG A 563 -1.13 -31.52 13.20
C ARG A 563 -0.74 -32.91 12.66
N ASP A 564 -1.33 -33.30 11.51
CA ASP A 564 -1.04 -34.57 10.83
C ASP A 564 -0.17 -34.40 9.58
N CYS A 565 0.39 -33.20 9.41
CA CYS A 565 0.85 -32.64 8.17
C CYS A 565 2.13 -33.16 7.57
N LEU A 566 2.35 -32.74 6.36
CA LEU A 566 3.53 -32.72 5.50
C LEU A 566 4.87 -33.20 6.13
N TRP A 567 5.05 -33.00 7.44
CA TRP A 567 6.14 -33.57 8.23
C TRP A 567 5.97 -35.10 8.40
N ASN A 568 4.81 -35.56 8.78
CA ASN A 568 4.55 -37.01 8.88
C ASN A 568 4.62 -37.68 7.50
N LEU A 569 4.15 -36.98 6.45
CA LEU A 569 4.24 -37.51 5.09
C LEU A 569 5.71 -37.51 4.58
N LYS A 570 6.52 -36.52 4.90
CA LYS A 570 7.96 -36.49 4.56
C LYS A 570 8.81 -37.40 5.45
N GLU A 571 8.54 -37.50 6.74
CA GLU A 571 9.25 -38.41 7.65
C GLU A 571 8.90 -39.87 7.39
N ILE A 572 7.65 -40.19 7.16
CA ILE A 572 7.23 -41.54 6.77
C ILE A 572 7.87 -41.93 5.43
N ALA A 573 7.93 -41.01 4.48
CA ALA A 573 8.62 -41.24 3.21
C ALA A 573 10.15 -41.37 3.36
N ASN A 574 10.78 -40.62 4.27
CA ASN A 574 12.23 -40.70 4.49
C ASN A 574 12.67 -41.86 5.40
N GLU A 575 11.92 -42.18 6.44
CA GLU A 575 12.24 -43.35 7.30
C GLU A 575 12.13 -44.66 6.53
N GLN A 576 11.17 -44.79 5.60
CA GLN A 576 11.05 -46.00 4.78
C GLN A 576 12.13 -46.09 3.69
N LEU A 577 12.66 -44.98 3.20
CA LEU A 577 13.80 -44.95 2.26
C LEU A 577 15.12 -45.39 2.93
N HIS A 578 15.31 -45.14 4.23
CA HIS A 578 16.51 -45.55 4.96
C HIS A 578 16.45 -47.00 5.47
N SER A 579 15.26 -47.59 5.59
CA SER A 579 15.11 -49.00 6.00
C SER A 579 15.21 -50.01 4.86
N SER A 580 15.27 -49.58 3.60
CA SER A 580 15.30 -50.44 2.40
C SER A 580 16.63 -50.47 1.65
N LEU A 581 17.71 -49.94 2.21
CA LEU A 581 19.07 -50.12 1.68
C LEU A 581 19.72 -51.30 2.40
N PRO A 582 20.00 -52.45 1.74
CA PRO A 582 20.84 -53.48 2.30
C PRO A 582 22.28 -52.99 2.43
N LEU A 583 22.92 -53.35 3.53
CA LEU A 583 24.33 -53.14 3.87
C LEU A 583 25.29 -53.50 2.71
#